data_387eae956b8d41f47c6104cda703f30a
#
_entry.id   387eae956b8d41f47c6104cda703f30a
#
_cell.length_a   1.000
_cell.length_b   1.000
_cell.length_c   1.000
_cell.angle_alpha   90.00
_cell.angle_beta   90.00
_cell.angle_gamma   90.00
#
_symmetry.space_group_name_H-M   'P 1'
#
loop_
_entity.id
_entity.type
_entity.pdbx_description
1 polymer ?
#
loop_
_entity_poly.entity_id
_entity_poly.type
_entity_poly.pdbx_seq_one_letter_code
_entity_poly.pdbx_strand_id
1 'polypeptide(L)'
;MKKTILLLLITATMLSVPAFAAPPSPDTAAEAMIVLHARSGAVLAEKNADMPMLIASTTKLMTALTALELASPEHVITVRSEWTAVEGSSMYLRAGESYTLRELLEGLLLASGNDAALAIAGSLGGEAFIDRMNRKAEELGLTASHFVNPHGLDADGHRASAHDLGRIMAAALQNGVLAEILAMRSSRVHGVTYVNHNKLLWSCRGVNGGKTGYTKAAGRCLVTSCERGGMQLICVTLSDPNDWKDHAALYDWAFDAYAEIMLSEGECVAQVPVIGGLEAESAAELSGEICLCLPKSAKVDFNLHLPRFVFAPVPAGAAAGELVISADGAVAGTAELRWAGENPRAQWLCPGIYPT
;
A
#
# COMPACT_ATOMS: atom_id res chain seq x y z
N MET A 1 -1.86 -41.51 -39.15
CA MET A 1 -1.87 -40.05 -38.90
C MET A 1 -1.41 -39.84 -37.46
N LYS A 2 -0.14 -39.51 -37.24
CA LYS A 2 0.42 -39.26 -35.91
C LYS A 2 0.29 -37.73 -35.64
N LYS A 3 -0.52 -37.35 -34.61
CA LYS A 3 -0.62 -35.98 -34.15
C LYS A 3 0.57 -35.67 -33.24
N THR A 4 1.49 -34.84 -33.69
CA THR A 4 2.59 -34.30 -32.90
C THR A 4 2.04 -33.18 -32.06
N ILE A 5 1.98 -33.35 -30.73
CA ILE A 5 1.64 -32.34 -29.78
C ILE A 5 2.92 -31.53 -29.53
N LEU A 6 2.93 -30.26 -29.99
CA LEU A 6 3.99 -29.31 -29.73
C LEU A 6 3.78 -28.77 -28.30
N LEU A 7 4.62 -29.22 -27.37
CA LEU A 7 4.66 -28.73 -26.00
C LEU A 7 5.40 -27.39 -25.98
N LEU A 8 4.66 -26.29 -25.87
CA LEU A 8 5.25 -24.95 -25.71
C LEU A 8 5.79 -24.85 -24.26
N LEU A 9 7.11 -24.99 -24.09
CA LEU A 9 7.77 -24.66 -22.82
C LEU A 9 7.77 -23.14 -22.66
N ILE A 10 6.88 -22.60 -21.81
CA ILE A 10 6.97 -21.22 -21.33
C ILE A 10 8.09 -21.21 -20.29
N THR A 11 9.28 -20.82 -20.70
CA THR A 11 10.35 -20.46 -19.75
C THR A 11 9.97 -19.15 -19.11
N ALA A 12 9.47 -19.23 -17.86
CA ALA A 12 9.37 -18.04 -16.99
C ALA A 12 10.80 -17.55 -16.74
N THR A 13 11.22 -16.55 -17.48
CA THR A 13 12.40 -15.77 -17.14
C THR A 13 12.06 -15.04 -15.84
N MET A 14 12.62 -15.52 -14.72
CA MET A 14 12.69 -14.70 -13.51
C MET A 14 13.50 -13.46 -13.86
N LEU A 15 12.81 -12.35 -14.09
CA LEU A 15 13.41 -11.04 -14.13
C LEU A 15 14.00 -10.81 -12.73
N SER A 16 15.32 -10.97 -12.61
CA SER A 16 16.04 -10.53 -11.42
C SER A 16 15.80 -9.03 -11.30
N VAL A 17 15.07 -8.62 -10.27
CA VAL A 17 14.95 -7.20 -9.92
C VAL A 17 16.38 -6.70 -9.71
N PRO A 18 16.84 -5.69 -10.45
CA PRO A 18 18.19 -5.17 -10.28
C PRO A 18 18.30 -4.64 -8.85
N ALA A 19 19.27 -5.17 -8.09
CA ALA A 19 19.61 -4.64 -6.79
C ALA A 19 20.38 -3.32 -7.03
N PHE A 20 19.66 -2.20 -6.93
CA PHE A 20 20.33 -0.89 -6.85
C PHE A 20 21.21 -0.88 -5.62
N ALA A 21 22.42 -0.28 -5.70
CA ALA A 21 23.31 -0.14 -4.55
C ALA A 21 22.67 0.82 -3.52
N ALA A 22 21.77 0.27 -2.72
CA ALA A 22 21.10 0.99 -1.66
C ALA A 22 22.09 1.33 -0.56
N PRO A 23 22.04 2.53 0.04
CA PRO A 23 22.82 2.83 1.22
C PRO A 23 22.42 1.89 2.35
N PRO A 24 23.40 1.43 3.19
CA PRO A 24 23.11 0.49 4.27
C PRO A 24 22.09 1.09 5.25
N SER A 25 21.07 0.30 5.59
CA SER A 25 20.09 0.68 6.60
C SER A 25 20.70 0.64 8.01
N PRO A 26 20.17 1.42 8.96
CA PRO A 26 20.55 1.27 10.37
C PRO A 26 20.28 -0.14 10.89
N ASP A 27 21.15 -0.62 11.76
CA ASP A 27 20.89 -1.84 12.53
C ASP A 27 19.73 -1.62 13.50
N THR A 28 18.88 -2.64 13.64
CA THR A 28 17.74 -2.64 14.56
C THR A 28 17.83 -3.79 15.55
N ALA A 29 17.22 -3.59 16.73
CA ALA A 29 17.05 -4.65 17.71
C ALA A 29 15.90 -5.61 17.36
N ALA A 30 15.13 -5.33 16.34
CA ALA A 30 14.01 -6.15 15.86
C ALA A 30 14.49 -7.54 15.42
N GLU A 31 13.70 -8.56 15.71
CA GLU A 31 13.90 -9.90 15.16
C GLU A 31 13.52 -9.97 13.69
N ALA A 32 12.43 -9.29 13.30
CA ALA A 32 12.05 -9.06 11.92
C ALA A 32 11.67 -7.60 11.69
N MET A 33 12.02 -7.04 10.54
CA MET A 33 11.64 -5.67 10.17
C MET A 33 11.52 -5.49 8.66
N ILE A 34 10.78 -4.46 8.26
CA ILE A 34 10.70 -3.99 6.89
C ILE A 34 10.45 -2.49 6.84
N VAL A 35 11.03 -1.82 5.84
CA VAL A 35 10.67 -0.46 5.43
C VAL A 35 10.19 -0.52 3.99
N LEU A 36 8.96 -0.09 3.76
CA LEU A 36 8.29 -0.09 2.47
C LEU A 36 7.97 1.34 2.01
N HIS A 37 8.06 1.58 0.72
CA HIS A 37 7.41 2.72 0.09
C HIS A 37 5.92 2.40 -0.07
N ALA A 38 5.04 3.22 0.54
CA ALA A 38 3.62 2.87 0.69
C ALA A 38 2.87 2.72 -0.63
N ARG A 39 3.21 3.53 -1.65
CA ARG A 39 2.51 3.57 -2.93
C ARG A 39 3.01 2.51 -3.92
N SER A 40 4.32 2.39 -4.10
CA SER A 40 4.89 1.44 -5.07
C SER A 40 5.09 0.04 -4.49
N GLY A 41 5.06 -0.13 -3.15
CA GLY A 41 5.40 -1.38 -2.47
C GLY A 41 6.90 -1.71 -2.49
N ALA A 42 7.76 -0.81 -2.98
CA ALA A 42 9.20 -1.04 -3.02
C ALA A 42 9.76 -1.26 -1.61
N VAL A 43 10.54 -2.33 -1.44
CA VAL A 43 11.24 -2.64 -0.20
C VAL A 43 12.55 -1.84 -0.15
N LEU A 44 12.71 -0.99 0.86
CA LEU A 44 13.90 -0.16 1.05
C LEU A 44 14.92 -0.81 1.98
N ALA A 45 14.44 -1.49 3.00
CA ALA A 45 15.24 -2.32 3.90
C ALA A 45 14.40 -3.43 4.49
N GLU A 46 15.03 -4.57 4.77
CA GLU A 46 14.37 -5.72 5.39
C GLU A 46 15.32 -6.57 6.22
N LYS A 47 14.78 -7.26 7.19
CA LYS A 47 15.45 -8.29 8.00
C LYS A 47 14.41 -9.33 8.38
N ASN A 48 14.57 -10.58 7.97
CA ASN A 48 13.63 -11.67 8.22
C ASN A 48 12.15 -11.29 7.89
N ALA A 49 11.96 -10.42 6.89
CA ALA A 49 10.67 -9.75 6.65
C ALA A 49 9.50 -10.69 6.40
N ASP A 50 9.75 -11.86 5.80
CA ASP A 50 8.72 -12.87 5.48
C ASP A 50 8.58 -13.96 6.56
N MET A 51 9.33 -13.86 7.67
CA MET A 51 9.23 -14.82 8.76
C MET A 51 7.89 -14.69 9.51
N PRO A 52 7.06 -15.76 9.60
CA PRO A 52 5.81 -15.72 10.35
C PRO A 52 6.08 -15.62 11.84
N MET A 53 5.56 -14.59 12.51
CA MET A 53 5.73 -14.33 13.93
C MET A 53 4.41 -14.05 14.63
N LEU A 54 4.39 -14.10 15.96
CA LEU A 54 3.32 -13.54 16.77
C LEU A 54 3.33 -12.01 16.63
N ILE A 55 2.17 -11.43 16.38
CA ILE A 55 2.02 -10.02 16.00
C ILE A 55 1.25 -9.17 17.00
N ALA A 56 0.76 -9.80 18.07
CA ALA A 56 -0.04 -9.14 19.09
C ALA A 56 -1.14 -8.25 18.48
N SER A 57 -1.43 -7.10 19.08
CA SER A 57 -2.51 -6.18 18.67
C SER A 57 -2.30 -5.46 17.33
N THR A 58 -1.19 -5.70 16.59
CA THR A 58 -1.11 -5.22 15.17
C THR A 58 -2.14 -5.93 14.30
N THR A 59 -2.65 -7.10 14.71
CA THR A 59 -3.83 -7.80 14.16
C THR A 59 -5.01 -6.88 13.90
N LYS A 60 -5.21 -5.87 14.76
CA LYS A 60 -6.36 -4.96 14.70
C LYS A 60 -6.41 -4.09 13.46
N LEU A 61 -5.30 -3.97 12.73
CA LEU A 61 -5.30 -3.36 11.39
C LEU A 61 -6.14 -4.18 10.40
N MET A 62 -5.95 -5.51 10.40
CA MET A 62 -6.75 -6.41 9.56
C MET A 62 -8.22 -6.44 10.02
N THR A 63 -8.47 -6.44 11.33
CA THR A 63 -9.83 -6.36 11.88
C THR A 63 -10.55 -5.10 11.41
N ALA A 64 -9.87 -3.95 11.44
CA ALA A 64 -10.44 -2.67 11.00
C ALA A 64 -10.72 -2.63 9.50
N LEU A 65 -9.81 -3.14 8.68
CA LEU A 65 -10.00 -3.29 7.22
C LEU A 65 -11.21 -4.16 6.91
N THR A 66 -11.27 -5.35 7.51
CA THR A 66 -12.39 -6.30 7.32
C THR A 66 -13.72 -5.71 7.76
N ALA A 67 -13.74 -4.96 8.85
CA ALA A 67 -14.97 -4.35 9.36
C ALA A 67 -15.54 -3.31 8.39
N LEU A 68 -14.70 -2.44 7.81
CA LEU A 68 -15.14 -1.42 6.86
C LEU A 68 -15.49 -1.96 5.46
N GLU A 69 -15.14 -3.19 5.16
CA GLU A 69 -15.67 -3.89 3.97
C GLU A 69 -17.09 -4.42 4.19
N LEU A 70 -17.41 -4.77 5.44
CA LEU A 70 -18.70 -5.41 5.78
C LEU A 70 -19.77 -4.40 6.20
N ALA A 71 -19.38 -3.23 6.70
CA ALA A 71 -20.32 -2.23 7.18
C ALA A 71 -19.79 -0.80 7.03
N SER A 72 -20.71 0.16 6.91
CA SER A 72 -20.33 1.59 6.91
C SER A 72 -19.87 2.07 8.29
N PRO A 73 -19.09 3.15 8.38
CA PRO A 73 -18.66 3.73 9.65
C PRO A 73 -19.81 4.11 10.60
N GLU A 74 -20.98 4.41 10.05
CA GLU A 74 -22.19 4.80 10.78
C GLU A 74 -23.02 3.61 11.27
N HIS A 75 -22.64 2.37 10.88
CA HIS A 75 -23.34 1.17 11.34
C HIS A 75 -23.31 1.07 12.86
N VAL A 76 -24.51 0.93 13.48
CA VAL A 76 -24.66 0.90 14.94
C VAL A 76 -24.57 -0.53 15.45
N ILE A 77 -23.69 -0.74 16.43
CA ILE A 77 -23.45 -2.00 17.10
C ILE A 77 -23.88 -1.87 18.56
N THR A 78 -24.84 -2.69 18.99
CA THR A 78 -25.22 -2.80 20.41
C THR A 78 -24.37 -3.87 21.08
N VAL A 79 -23.63 -3.47 22.10
CA VAL A 79 -22.67 -4.32 22.81
C VAL A 79 -23.37 -5.44 23.56
N ARG A 80 -22.91 -6.68 23.38
CA ARG A 80 -23.37 -7.85 24.10
C ARG A 80 -22.43 -8.17 25.29
N SER A 81 -22.96 -8.80 26.31
CA SER A 81 -22.19 -9.14 27.51
C SER A 81 -20.98 -10.03 27.27
N GLU A 82 -21.09 -10.96 26.30
CA GLU A 82 -20.00 -11.87 25.93
C GLU A 82 -18.79 -11.19 25.29
N TRP A 83 -18.91 -9.93 24.83
CA TRP A 83 -17.81 -9.18 24.22
C TRP A 83 -17.04 -8.30 25.21
N THR A 84 -17.53 -8.15 26.43
CA THR A 84 -16.95 -7.24 27.44
C THR A 84 -15.94 -7.89 28.37
N ALA A 85 -15.93 -9.24 28.47
CA ALA A 85 -15.07 -10.00 29.37
C ALA A 85 -13.86 -10.57 28.62
N VAL A 86 -12.92 -9.71 28.22
CA VAL A 86 -11.68 -10.10 27.56
C VAL A 86 -10.49 -9.47 28.27
N GLU A 87 -9.37 -10.22 28.35
CA GLU A 87 -8.14 -9.75 28.95
C GLU A 87 -7.41 -8.71 28.09
N GLY A 88 -6.50 -7.96 28.71
CA GLY A 88 -5.61 -6.99 28.05
C GLY A 88 -6.24 -5.61 27.90
N SER A 89 -5.85 -4.88 26.85
CA SER A 89 -6.32 -3.51 26.59
C SER A 89 -7.83 -3.49 26.31
N SER A 90 -8.54 -2.54 26.87
CA SER A 90 -10.00 -2.44 26.77
C SER A 90 -10.46 -1.01 26.51
N MET A 91 -11.54 -0.87 25.76
CA MET A 91 -12.33 0.35 25.64
C MET A 91 -13.30 0.51 26.81
N TYR A 92 -13.45 -0.54 27.65
CA TYR A 92 -14.38 -0.64 28.77
C TYR A 92 -15.86 -0.55 28.37
N LEU A 93 -16.19 -1.25 27.27
CA LEU A 93 -17.56 -1.34 26.76
C LEU A 93 -18.49 -1.97 27.78
N ARG A 94 -19.75 -1.51 27.84
CA ARG A 94 -20.79 -2.07 28.72
C ARG A 94 -21.89 -2.71 27.88
N ALA A 95 -22.36 -3.85 28.32
CA ALA A 95 -23.49 -4.53 27.70
C ALA A 95 -24.73 -3.63 27.63
N GLY A 96 -25.37 -3.58 26.47
CA GLY A 96 -26.54 -2.75 26.18
C GLY A 96 -26.23 -1.35 25.69
N GLU A 97 -24.98 -0.87 25.76
CA GLU A 97 -24.58 0.39 25.11
C GLU A 97 -24.48 0.19 23.59
N SER A 98 -24.73 1.25 22.84
CA SER A 98 -24.66 1.24 21.38
C SER A 98 -23.60 2.22 20.90
N TYR A 99 -22.76 1.79 19.96
CA TYR A 99 -21.69 2.56 19.35
C TYR A 99 -21.79 2.46 17.84
N THR A 100 -21.39 3.50 17.13
CA THR A 100 -21.12 3.38 15.68
C THR A 100 -19.87 2.54 15.43
N LEU A 101 -19.75 1.93 14.26
CA LEU A 101 -18.54 1.20 13.88
C LEU A 101 -17.31 2.12 13.96
N ARG A 102 -17.43 3.40 13.54
CA ARG A 102 -16.36 4.39 13.67
C ARG A 102 -15.89 4.56 15.12
N GLU A 103 -16.81 4.72 16.08
CA GLU A 103 -16.47 4.86 17.50
C GLU A 103 -15.74 3.63 18.05
N LEU A 104 -16.19 2.43 17.63
CA LEU A 104 -15.50 1.18 17.99
C LEU A 104 -14.11 1.08 17.33
N LEU A 105 -13.96 1.53 16.08
CA LEU A 105 -12.66 1.56 15.41
C LEU A 105 -11.69 2.55 16.06
N GLU A 106 -12.17 3.68 16.56
CA GLU A 106 -11.35 4.62 17.35
C GLU A 106 -10.85 3.97 18.64
N GLY A 107 -11.71 3.28 19.41
CA GLY A 107 -11.28 2.52 20.57
C GLY A 107 -10.36 1.34 20.25
N LEU A 108 -10.64 0.63 19.15
CA LEU A 108 -9.84 -0.48 18.63
C LEU A 108 -8.40 -0.07 18.31
N LEU A 109 -8.24 1.04 17.59
CA LEU A 109 -6.95 1.45 17.03
C LEU A 109 -6.14 2.34 17.99
N LEU A 110 -6.79 3.27 18.72
CA LEU A 110 -6.10 4.17 19.63
C LEU A 110 -5.75 3.48 20.95
N ALA A 111 -6.78 2.97 21.66
CA ALA A 111 -6.63 2.32 22.95
C ALA A 111 -6.34 0.82 22.86
N SER A 112 -6.33 0.27 21.64
CA SER A 112 -6.10 -1.17 21.42
C SER A 112 -7.17 -2.08 22.06
N GLY A 113 -8.44 -1.63 22.16
CA GLY A 113 -9.53 -2.33 22.83
C GLY A 113 -9.78 -3.74 22.29
N ASN A 114 -9.60 -4.76 23.12
CA ASN A 114 -9.91 -6.15 22.77
C ASN A 114 -11.43 -6.39 22.76
N ASP A 115 -12.14 -5.74 23.66
CA ASP A 115 -13.60 -5.70 23.71
C ASP A 115 -14.20 -5.06 22.45
N ALA A 116 -13.62 -3.98 21.96
CA ALA A 116 -14.02 -3.37 20.69
C ALA A 116 -13.80 -4.34 19.50
N ALA A 117 -12.69 -5.09 19.50
CA ALA A 117 -12.43 -6.10 18.47
C ALA A 117 -13.49 -7.21 18.48
N LEU A 118 -13.87 -7.69 19.69
CA LEU A 118 -14.90 -8.72 19.86
C LEU A 118 -16.29 -8.19 19.49
N ALA A 119 -16.62 -6.94 19.86
CA ALA A 119 -17.89 -6.33 19.51
C ALA A 119 -18.05 -6.16 17.99
N ILE A 120 -17.01 -5.70 17.30
CA ILE A 120 -16.97 -5.57 15.83
C ILE A 120 -17.14 -6.95 15.19
N ALA A 121 -16.27 -7.90 15.53
CA ALA A 121 -16.28 -9.23 14.92
C ALA A 121 -17.59 -9.97 15.22
N GLY A 122 -18.04 -9.93 16.48
CA GLY A 122 -19.26 -10.61 16.90
C GLY A 122 -20.53 -10.04 16.24
N SER A 123 -20.57 -8.72 16.01
CA SER A 123 -21.70 -8.08 15.33
C SER A 123 -21.69 -8.33 13.82
N LEU A 124 -20.52 -8.35 13.20
CA LEU A 124 -20.36 -8.43 11.75
C LEU A 124 -20.15 -9.87 11.21
N GLY A 125 -20.40 -10.90 12.04
CA GLY A 125 -20.39 -12.27 11.55
C GLY A 125 -19.88 -13.34 12.50
N GLY A 126 -19.30 -12.99 13.66
CA GLY A 126 -18.75 -13.96 14.60
C GLY A 126 -17.58 -14.76 14.00
N GLU A 127 -17.71 -16.09 13.92
CA GLU A 127 -16.68 -16.95 13.30
C GLU A 127 -16.46 -16.63 11.81
N ALA A 128 -17.53 -16.32 11.08
CA ALA A 128 -17.44 -15.94 9.67
C ALA A 128 -16.65 -14.63 9.46
N PHE A 129 -16.52 -13.77 10.50
CA PHE A 129 -15.67 -12.58 10.43
C PHE A 129 -14.19 -12.97 10.35
N ILE A 130 -13.76 -13.98 11.10
CA ILE A 130 -12.36 -14.48 11.05
C ILE A 130 -12.07 -15.10 9.66
N ASP A 131 -13.02 -15.84 9.10
CA ASP A 131 -12.89 -16.35 7.73
C ASP A 131 -12.77 -15.20 6.73
N ARG A 132 -13.48 -14.09 6.95
CA ARG A 132 -13.36 -12.89 6.09
C ARG A 132 -12.00 -12.21 6.23
N MET A 133 -11.42 -12.14 7.46
CA MET A 133 -10.06 -11.66 7.68
C MET A 133 -9.04 -12.48 6.88
N ASN A 134 -9.16 -13.82 6.89
CA ASN A 134 -8.25 -14.70 6.14
C ASN A 134 -8.45 -14.58 4.62
N ARG A 135 -9.69 -14.47 4.14
CA ARG A 135 -9.94 -14.16 2.72
C ARG A 135 -9.35 -12.81 2.31
N LYS A 136 -9.45 -11.79 3.18
CA LYS A 136 -8.80 -10.50 2.93
C LYS A 136 -7.28 -10.63 2.86
N ALA A 137 -6.69 -11.49 3.69
CA ALA A 137 -5.27 -11.81 3.60
C ALA A 137 -4.90 -12.40 2.24
N GLU A 138 -5.70 -13.34 1.72
CA GLU A 138 -5.51 -13.91 0.38
C GLU A 138 -5.66 -12.86 -0.73
N GLU A 139 -6.70 -12.00 -0.67
CA GLU A 139 -6.94 -10.90 -1.61
C GLU A 139 -5.76 -9.91 -1.65
N LEU A 140 -5.16 -9.62 -0.50
CA LEU A 140 -3.96 -8.79 -0.37
C LEU A 140 -2.67 -9.55 -0.74
N GLY A 141 -2.74 -10.86 -1.06
CA GLY A 141 -1.59 -11.71 -1.37
C GLY A 141 -0.64 -11.89 -0.19
N LEU A 142 -1.16 -11.98 1.04
CA LEU A 142 -0.36 -12.22 2.24
C LEU A 142 -0.06 -13.70 2.35
N THR A 143 1.22 -14.06 2.27
CA THR A 143 1.64 -15.47 2.19
C THR A 143 2.05 -16.08 3.52
N ALA A 144 2.32 -15.23 4.52
CA ALA A 144 2.82 -15.64 5.84
C ALA A 144 1.85 -15.29 6.98
N SER A 145 0.61 -14.90 6.65
CA SER A 145 -0.40 -14.45 7.63
C SER A 145 -1.53 -15.46 7.77
N HIS A 146 -1.95 -15.68 9.02
CA HIS A 146 -3.18 -16.40 9.36
C HIS A 146 -3.77 -15.83 10.65
N PHE A 147 -5.07 -15.53 10.62
CA PHE A 147 -5.79 -14.93 11.74
C PHE A 147 -6.76 -15.94 12.36
N VAL A 148 -6.75 -16.08 13.68
CA VAL A 148 -7.68 -16.96 14.43
C VAL A 148 -8.52 -16.19 15.44
N ASN A 149 -8.20 -14.91 15.67
CA ASN A 149 -8.99 -14.02 16.51
C ASN A 149 -8.88 -12.56 16.00
N PRO A 150 -9.80 -11.65 16.39
CA PRO A 150 -9.80 -10.28 15.89
C PRO A 150 -8.94 -9.31 16.73
N HIS A 151 -8.36 -9.72 17.84
CA HIS A 151 -7.68 -8.82 18.80
C HIS A 151 -6.17 -9.01 18.87
N GLY A 152 -5.64 -10.20 18.49
CA GLY A 152 -4.20 -10.47 18.45
C GLY A 152 -3.63 -11.01 19.78
N LEU A 153 -4.46 -11.55 20.68
CA LEU A 153 -3.95 -12.38 21.78
C LEU A 153 -3.35 -13.65 21.20
N ASP A 154 -2.31 -14.14 21.87
CA ASP A 154 -1.55 -15.32 21.41
C ASP A 154 -2.47 -16.53 21.28
N ALA A 155 -2.46 -17.17 20.13
CA ALA A 155 -3.20 -18.37 19.83
C ALA A 155 -2.46 -19.23 18.80
N ASP A 156 -2.66 -20.54 18.86
CA ASP A 156 -2.04 -21.44 17.89
C ASP A 156 -2.47 -21.09 16.46
N GLY A 157 -1.51 -20.97 15.58
CA GLY A 157 -1.74 -20.55 14.21
C GLY A 157 -1.92 -19.03 13.97
N HIS A 158 -2.05 -18.18 15.01
CA HIS A 158 -2.19 -16.74 14.85
C HIS A 158 -0.85 -16.06 14.56
N ARG A 159 -0.61 -15.65 13.33
CA ARG A 159 0.69 -15.11 12.90
C ARG A 159 0.59 -14.20 11.69
N ALA A 160 1.59 -13.36 11.49
CA ALA A 160 1.87 -12.67 10.23
C ALA A 160 3.38 -12.36 10.13
N SER A 161 3.85 -11.98 8.95
CA SER A 161 5.19 -11.47 8.75
C SER A 161 5.23 -9.94 8.82
N ALA A 162 6.44 -9.37 8.96
CA ALA A 162 6.63 -7.93 8.88
C ALA A 162 6.21 -7.39 7.50
N HIS A 163 6.51 -8.11 6.43
CA HIS A 163 6.13 -7.77 5.06
C HIS A 163 4.60 -7.72 4.91
N ASP A 164 3.91 -8.77 5.36
CA ASP A 164 2.45 -8.83 5.28
C ASP A 164 1.78 -7.70 6.09
N LEU A 165 2.30 -7.38 7.29
CA LEU A 165 1.81 -6.25 8.08
C LEU A 165 2.03 -4.90 7.39
N GLY A 166 3.14 -4.74 6.66
CA GLY A 166 3.39 -3.58 5.82
C GLY A 166 2.34 -3.42 4.73
N ARG A 167 1.96 -4.50 4.05
CA ARG A 167 0.89 -4.53 3.02
C ARG A 167 -0.49 -4.25 3.63
N ILE A 168 -0.78 -4.80 4.81
CA ILE A 168 -2.02 -4.48 5.55
C ILE A 168 -2.07 -2.98 5.88
N MET A 169 -0.96 -2.40 6.35
CA MET A 169 -0.89 -0.96 6.64
C MET A 169 -1.06 -0.12 5.37
N ALA A 170 -0.45 -0.50 4.25
CA ALA A 170 -0.62 0.18 2.97
C ALA A 170 -2.10 0.19 2.54
N ALA A 171 -2.79 -0.95 2.66
CA ALA A 171 -4.23 -1.04 2.39
C ALA A 171 -5.07 -0.19 3.35
N ALA A 172 -4.71 -0.15 4.64
CA ALA A 172 -5.39 0.68 5.63
C ALA A 172 -5.27 2.17 5.33
N LEU A 173 -4.11 2.63 4.83
CA LEU A 173 -3.88 4.02 4.45
C LEU A 173 -4.67 4.45 3.20
N GLN A 174 -5.02 3.52 2.32
CA GLN A 174 -5.90 3.80 1.16
C GLN A 174 -7.36 3.99 1.56
N ASN A 175 -7.76 3.54 2.74
CA ASN A 175 -9.09 3.78 3.29
C ASN A 175 -9.10 5.09 4.09
N GLY A 176 -9.81 6.11 3.59
CA GLY A 176 -9.82 7.45 4.21
C GLY A 176 -10.24 7.47 5.68
N VAL A 177 -11.18 6.60 6.09
CA VAL A 177 -11.62 6.50 7.48
C VAL A 177 -10.50 5.93 8.37
N LEU A 178 -9.82 4.88 7.91
CA LEU A 178 -8.72 4.29 8.66
C LEU A 178 -7.51 5.23 8.73
N ALA A 179 -7.16 5.87 7.61
CA ALA A 179 -6.06 6.84 7.58
C ALA A 179 -6.29 7.98 8.58
N GLU A 180 -7.52 8.49 8.64
CA GLU A 180 -7.91 9.51 9.62
C GLU A 180 -7.77 9.00 11.06
N ILE A 181 -8.35 7.83 11.39
CA ILE A 181 -8.32 7.29 12.76
C ILE A 181 -6.89 6.96 13.20
N LEU A 182 -6.08 6.35 12.32
CA LEU A 182 -4.68 5.99 12.62
C LEU A 182 -3.81 7.20 12.92
N ALA A 183 -4.13 8.36 12.32
CA ALA A 183 -3.43 9.63 12.54
C ALA A 183 -3.88 10.37 13.82
N MET A 184 -5.01 10.00 14.39
CA MET A 184 -5.53 10.65 15.61
C MET A 184 -4.59 10.42 16.80
N ARG A 185 -4.24 11.49 17.50
CA ARG A 185 -3.52 11.42 18.79
C ARG A 185 -4.43 11.01 19.93
N SER A 186 -5.68 11.42 19.88
CA SER A 186 -6.72 11.04 20.83
C SER A 186 -8.10 11.22 20.20
N SER A 187 -9.08 10.51 20.73
CA SER A 187 -10.50 10.68 20.41
C SER A 187 -11.34 10.67 21.67
N ARG A 188 -12.52 11.29 21.64
CA ARG A 188 -13.48 11.30 22.73
C ARG A 188 -14.78 10.64 22.29
N VAL A 189 -15.05 9.45 22.83
CA VAL A 189 -16.24 8.66 22.54
C VAL A 189 -17.04 8.51 23.82
N HIS A 190 -18.33 8.83 23.82
CA HIS A 190 -19.25 8.76 24.95
C HIS A 190 -18.68 9.39 26.26
N GLY A 191 -17.93 10.49 26.09
CA GLY A 191 -17.33 11.22 27.22
C GLY A 191 -16.00 10.67 27.72
N VAL A 192 -15.55 9.51 27.25
CA VAL A 192 -14.25 8.90 27.56
C VAL A 192 -13.22 9.32 26.51
N THR A 193 -12.03 9.73 26.95
CA THR A 193 -10.92 10.08 26.03
C THR A 193 -9.99 8.88 25.88
N TYR A 194 -9.83 8.42 24.65
CA TYR A 194 -8.88 7.39 24.25
C TYR A 194 -7.64 8.05 23.63
N VAL A 195 -6.46 7.73 24.14
CA VAL A 195 -5.18 8.25 23.67
C VAL A 195 -4.49 7.17 22.86
N ASN A 196 -3.96 7.57 21.68
CA ASN A 196 -3.25 6.64 20.82
C ASN A 196 -1.97 6.14 21.51
N HIS A 197 -1.75 4.84 21.49
CA HIS A 197 -0.57 4.22 22.06
C HIS A 197 0.69 4.45 21.22
N ASN A 198 0.57 4.87 19.95
CA ASN A 198 1.70 5.18 19.08
C ASN A 198 2.35 6.51 19.47
N LYS A 199 3.40 6.46 20.28
CA LYS A 199 4.13 7.65 20.75
C LYS A 199 4.82 8.43 19.63
N LEU A 200 5.12 7.80 18.50
CA LEU A 200 5.78 8.45 17.37
C LEU A 200 4.92 9.55 16.72
N LEU A 201 3.60 9.53 16.92
CA LEU A 201 2.72 10.64 16.51
C LEU A 201 3.08 11.99 17.16
N TRP A 202 3.80 11.98 18.28
CA TRP A 202 4.28 13.18 18.98
C TRP A 202 5.76 13.41 18.82
N SER A 203 6.57 12.34 18.72
CA SER A 203 8.03 12.42 18.85
C SER A 203 8.79 12.26 17.52
N CYS A 204 8.14 11.79 16.44
CA CYS A 204 8.78 11.61 15.14
C CYS A 204 8.07 12.46 14.07
N ARG A 205 8.83 13.38 13.45
CA ARG A 205 8.30 14.28 12.42
C ARG A 205 7.76 13.47 11.24
N GLY A 206 6.53 13.77 10.83
CA GLY A 206 5.88 13.18 9.67
C GLY A 206 5.16 11.87 9.94
N VAL A 207 5.31 11.25 11.11
CA VAL A 207 4.52 10.05 11.46
C VAL A 207 3.04 10.42 11.51
N ASN A 208 2.24 9.74 10.69
CA ASN A 208 0.83 10.02 10.45
C ASN A 208 -0.08 8.80 10.62
N GLY A 209 0.42 7.71 11.22
CA GLY A 209 -0.38 6.54 11.52
C GLY A 209 0.40 5.44 12.21
N GLY A 210 -0.32 4.42 12.68
CA GLY A 210 0.31 3.22 13.19
C GLY A 210 -0.48 2.47 14.23
N LYS A 211 0.01 1.25 14.54
CA LYS A 211 -0.56 0.35 15.56
C LYS A 211 0.54 -0.33 16.34
N THR A 212 0.42 -0.30 17.64
CA THR A 212 1.29 -1.01 18.60
C THR A 212 0.74 -2.38 18.92
N GLY A 213 1.62 -3.32 19.23
CA GLY A 213 1.29 -4.63 19.74
C GLY A 213 2.26 -5.07 20.84
N TYR A 214 1.77 -5.80 21.84
CA TYR A 214 2.61 -6.43 22.84
C TYR A 214 1.89 -7.62 23.47
N THR A 215 2.56 -8.75 23.53
CA THR A 215 2.32 -9.85 24.46
C THR A 215 3.67 -10.32 25.02
N LYS A 216 3.66 -11.14 26.05
CA LYS A 216 4.93 -11.68 26.58
C LYS A 216 5.65 -12.56 25.56
N ALA A 217 4.90 -13.27 24.72
CA ALA A 217 5.48 -14.17 23.72
C ALA A 217 5.89 -13.42 22.43
N ALA A 218 5.08 -12.45 21.96
CA ALA A 218 5.38 -11.69 20.76
C ALA A 218 6.49 -10.64 20.96
N GLY A 219 6.72 -10.19 22.19
CA GLY A 219 7.53 -9.00 22.42
C GLY A 219 6.80 -7.73 21.94
N ARG A 220 7.54 -6.64 21.74
CA ARG A 220 6.98 -5.39 21.21
C ARG A 220 6.91 -5.48 19.68
N CYS A 221 5.73 -5.18 19.16
CA CYS A 221 5.45 -5.12 17.72
C CYS A 221 4.94 -3.72 17.38
N LEU A 222 5.45 -3.15 16.30
CA LEU A 222 5.05 -1.82 15.87
C LEU A 222 4.91 -1.77 14.35
N VAL A 223 3.81 -1.19 13.89
CA VAL A 223 3.56 -0.83 12.50
C VAL A 223 3.30 0.66 12.47
N THR A 224 4.03 1.44 11.67
CA THR A 224 3.77 2.88 11.52
C THR A 224 3.85 3.31 10.09
N SER A 225 3.28 4.49 9.79
CA SER A 225 3.47 5.22 8.55
C SER A 225 4.03 6.61 8.83
N CYS A 226 4.79 7.12 7.88
CA CYS A 226 5.41 8.44 7.96
C CYS A 226 5.40 9.08 6.58
N GLU A 227 5.02 10.34 6.50
CA GLU A 227 5.03 11.12 5.27
C GLU A 227 5.92 12.35 5.39
N ARG A 228 6.82 12.54 4.43
CA ARG A 228 7.68 13.74 4.33
C ARG A 228 7.82 14.14 2.86
N GLY A 229 7.48 15.37 2.55
CA GLY A 229 7.65 15.91 1.19
C GLY A 229 6.85 15.17 0.11
N GLY A 230 5.68 14.60 0.47
CA GLY A 230 4.81 13.83 -0.42
C GLY A 230 5.11 12.34 -0.48
N MET A 231 6.33 11.90 -0.14
CA MET A 231 6.69 10.48 -0.07
C MET A 231 6.17 9.86 1.22
N GLN A 232 5.46 8.74 1.13
CA GLN A 232 4.94 8.00 2.29
C GLN A 232 5.62 6.64 2.43
N LEU A 233 6.17 6.40 3.63
CA LEU A 233 6.84 5.16 4.01
C LEU A 233 6.06 4.42 5.10
N ILE A 234 6.20 3.11 5.12
CA ILE A 234 5.70 2.22 6.16
C ILE A 234 6.89 1.51 6.78
N CYS A 235 6.93 1.47 8.10
CA CYS A 235 7.91 0.71 8.87
C CYS A 235 7.20 -0.29 9.77
N VAL A 236 7.70 -1.52 9.79
CA VAL A 236 7.23 -2.59 10.66
C VAL A 236 8.42 -3.18 11.40
N THR A 237 8.31 -3.33 12.72
CA THR A 237 9.25 -4.10 13.54
C THR A 237 8.49 -5.10 14.40
N LEU A 238 9.01 -6.33 14.49
CA LEU A 238 8.48 -7.42 15.29
C LEU A 238 9.52 -7.87 16.31
N SER A 239 9.08 -8.14 17.54
CA SER A 239 9.95 -8.51 18.68
C SER A 239 11.10 -7.52 18.86
N ASP A 240 10.77 -6.21 18.92
CA ASP A 240 11.73 -5.11 18.93
C ASP A 240 11.66 -4.35 20.27
N PRO A 241 12.61 -4.53 21.19
CA PRO A 241 12.61 -3.80 22.46
C PRO A 241 12.85 -2.29 22.31
N ASN A 242 13.39 -1.84 21.17
CA ASN A 242 13.75 -0.45 20.87
C ASN A 242 12.84 0.20 19.81
N ASP A 243 11.67 -0.36 19.54
CA ASP A 243 10.76 -0.03 18.44
C ASP A 243 10.62 1.48 18.11
N TRP A 244 10.47 2.35 19.12
CA TRP A 244 10.37 3.80 18.90
C TRP A 244 11.63 4.42 18.30
N LYS A 245 12.80 4.01 18.83
CA LYS A 245 14.08 4.51 18.36
C LYS A 245 14.41 3.97 16.97
N ASP A 246 14.16 2.69 16.76
CA ASP A 246 14.50 2.01 15.52
C ASP A 246 13.63 2.51 14.37
N HIS A 247 12.31 2.69 14.58
CA HIS A 247 11.44 3.31 13.56
C HIS A 247 11.87 4.73 13.21
N ALA A 248 12.20 5.58 14.20
CA ALA A 248 12.65 6.95 13.93
C ALA A 248 13.95 6.96 13.10
N ALA A 249 14.94 6.11 13.46
CA ALA A 249 16.19 6.00 12.72
C ALA A 249 16.01 5.47 11.30
N LEU A 250 15.14 4.45 11.12
CA LEU A 250 14.81 3.90 9.80
C LEU A 250 14.12 4.93 8.90
N TYR A 251 13.21 5.74 9.44
CA TYR A 251 12.58 6.84 8.69
C TYR A 251 13.58 7.91 8.29
N ASP A 252 14.41 8.39 9.24
CA ASP A 252 15.40 9.42 8.94
C ASP A 252 16.36 8.94 7.85
N TRP A 253 16.86 7.70 7.95
CA TRP A 253 17.69 7.08 6.93
C TRP A 253 16.96 6.98 5.57
N ALA A 254 15.74 6.44 5.55
CA ALA A 254 15.04 6.18 4.29
C ALA A 254 14.69 7.47 3.56
N PHE A 255 14.19 8.49 4.27
CA PHE A 255 13.90 9.80 3.67
C PHE A 255 15.16 10.56 3.24
N ASP A 256 16.31 10.31 3.87
CA ASP A 256 17.59 10.88 3.43
C ASP A 256 18.16 10.17 2.20
N ALA A 257 18.01 8.84 2.15
CA ALA A 257 18.61 7.99 1.14
C ALA A 257 17.78 7.85 -0.16
N TYR A 258 16.46 7.95 -0.10
CA TYR A 258 15.56 7.65 -1.22
C TYR A 258 14.74 8.87 -1.65
N ALA A 259 14.29 8.82 -2.90
CA ALA A 259 13.35 9.79 -3.48
C ALA A 259 12.25 9.07 -4.26
N GLU A 260 11.06 9.65 -4.26
CA GLU A 260 9.92 9.23 -5.08
C GLU A 260 9.99 9.92 -6.44
N ILE A 261 9.73 9.15 -7.50
CA ILE A 261 9.50 9.64 -8.86
C ILE A 261 8.06 9.33 -9.20
N MET A 262 7.29 10.38 -9.47
CA MET A 262 5.88 10.29 -9.87
C MET A 262 5.72 10.88 -11.26
N LEU A 263 5.10 10.11 -12.16
CA LEU A 263 4.61 10.60 -13.44
C LEU A 263 3.13 10.29 -13.53
N SER A 264 2.34 11.27 -13.92
CA SER A 264 0.87 11.17 -13.90
C SER A 264 0.33 10.62 -15.22
N GLU A 265 -0.79 9.90 -15.15
CA GLU A 265 -1.56 9.55 -16.35
C GLU A 265 -1.93 10.82 -17.13
N GLY A 266 -1.84 10.76 -18.47
CA GLY A 266 -2.11 11.89 -19.34
C GLY A 266 -0.97 12.91 -19.45
N GLU A 267 0.16 12.72 -18.73
CA GLU A 267 1.33 13.58 -18.88
C GLU A 267 1.95 13.41 -20.26
N CYS A 268 2.05 14.52 -21.03
CA CYS A 268 2.67 14.53 -22.36
C CYS A 268 4.18 14.42 -22.23
N VAL A 269 4.74 13.38 -22.80
CA VAL A 269 6.19 13.10 -22.76
C VAL A 269 6.91 13.41 -24.05
N ALA A 270 6.20 13.48 -25.18
CA ALA A 270 6.79 13.80 -26.49
C ALA A 270 5.75 14.27 -27.50
N GLN A 271 6.23 14.99 -28.53
CA GLN A 271 5.51 15.28 -29.77
C GLN A 271 6.13 14.48 -30.91
N VAL A 272 5.29 13.81 -31.71
CA VAL A 272 5.72 12.97 -32.81
C VAL A 272 5.16 13.51 -34.14
N PRO A 273 5.98 13.74 -35.14
CA PRO A 273 5.55 14.24 -36.47
C PRO A 273 4.52 13.33 -37.12
N VAL A 274 3.48 13.93 -37.74
CA VAL A 274 2.42 13.21 -38.45
C VAL A 274 2.42 13.58 -39.91
N ILE A 275 2.57 12.56 -40.77
CA ILE A 275 2.55 12.74 -42.22
C ILE A 275 1.10 12.62 -42.70
N GLY A 276 0.63 13.68 -43.40
CA GLY A 276 -0.71 13.72 -43.98
C GLY A 276 -1.85 13.91 -42.96
N GLY A 277 -1.54 14.39 -41.77
CA GLY A 277 -2.52 14.77 -40.73
C GLY A 277 -2.99 16.21 -40.87
N LEU A 278 -4.08 16.56 -40.18
CA LEU A 278 -4.50 17.96 -40.04
C LEU A 278 -3.51 18.73 -39.18
N GLU A 279 -3.02 18.12 -38.13
CA GLU A 279 -1.97 18.66 -37.27
C GLU A 279 -0.62 18.07 -37.69
N ALA A 280 0.45 18.87 -37.59
CA ALA A 280 1.81 18.47 -37.98
C ALA A 280 2.40 17.43 -37.01
N GLU A 281 1.91 17.37 -35.78
CA GLU A 281 2.39 16.51 -34.72
C GLU A 281 1.23 15.93 -33.93
N SER A 282 1.47 14.82 -33.22
CA SER A 282 0.57 14.24 -32.21
C SER A 282 1.32 14.05 -30.91
N ALA A 283 0.68 14.39 -29.80
CA ALA A 283 1.22 14.21 -28.47
C ALA A 283 1.15 12.74 -28.06
N ALA A 284 2.26 12.20 -27.56
CA ALA A 284 2.33 10.95 -26.85
C ALA A 284 2.27 11.22 -25.33
N GLU A 285 1.33 10.60 -24.63
CA GLU A 285 1.10 10.77 -23.19
C GLU A 285 1.14 9.43 -22.48
N LEU A 286 1.37 9.47 -21.17
CA LEU A 286 1.33 8.29 -20.31
C LEU A 286 -0.07 7.70 -20.26
N SER A 287 -0.21 6.39 -20.47
CA SER A 287 -1.48 5.66 -20.37
C SER A 287 -1.87 5.28 -18.94
N GLY A 288 -0.96 5.49 -17.98
CA GLY A 288 -1.18 5.21 -16.55
C GLY A 288 -0.14 5.93 -15.68
N GLU A 289 -0.40 5.96 -14.38
CA GLU A 289 0.53 6.51 -13.37
C GLU A 289 1.76 5.61 -13.21
N ILE A 290 2.94 6.21 -13.09
CA ILE A 290 4.16 5.55 -12.61
C ILE A 290 4.57 6.14 -11.26
N CYS A 291 4.86 5.24 -10.31
CA CYS A 291 5.42 5.60 -9.02
C CYS A 291 6.61 4.70 -8.71
N LEU A 292 7.79 5.28 -8.61
CA LEU A 292 9.03 4.58 -8.27
C LEU A 292 9.63 5.21 -7.02
N CYS A 293 10.27 4.39 -6.17
CA CYS A 293 11.08 4.85 -5.06
C CYS A 293 12.51 4.35 -5.26
N LEU A 294 13.43 5.27 -5.53
CA LEU A 294 14.80 4.96 -5.93
C LEU A 294 15.82 5.64 -5.00
N PRO A 295 17.03 5.06 -4.82
CA PRO A 295 18.10 5.76 -4.13
C PRO A 295 18.40 7.10 -4.80
N LYS A 296 18.57 8.16 -4.01
CA LYS A 296 18.92 9.50 -4.50
C LYS A 296 20.28 9.52 -5.21
N SER A 297 21.15 8.57 -4.91
CA SER A 297 22.45 8.40 -5.55
C SER A 297 22.36 7.74 -6.93
N ALA A 298 21.24 7.08 -7.27
CA ALA A 298 21.08 6.40 -8.54
C ALA A 298 21.02 7.40 -9.70
N LYS A 299 21.73 7.08 -10.79
CA LYS A 299 21.58 7.83 -12.03
C LYS A 299 20.34 7.35 -12.77
N VAL A 300 19.32 8.22 -12.84
CA VAL A 300 18.06 7.91 -13.52
C VAL A 300 18.09 8.42 -14.95
N ASP A 301 17.81 7.53 -15.90
CA ASP A 301 17.70 7.85 -17.33
C ASP A 301 16.28 7.50 -17.81
N PHE A 302 15.68 8.41 -18.62
CA PHE A 302 14.38 8.24 -19.25
C PHE A 302 14.55 7.99 -20.74
N ASN A 303 14.13 6.83 -21.22
CA ASN A 303 14.27 6.43 -22.61
C ASN A 303 12.89 6.25 -23.24
N LEU A 304 12.59 7.08 -24.24
CA LEU A 304 11.35 7.02 -25.00
C LEU A 304 11.53 6.13 -26.25
N HIS A 305 10.74 5.09 -26.33
CA HIS A 305 10.64 4.22 -27.50
C HIS A 305 9.41 4.62 -28.30
N LEU A 306 9.57 5.60 -29.19
CA LEU A 306 8.54 6.17 -30.06
C LEU A 306 8.95 6.06 -31.53
N PRO A 307 7.98 5.97 -32.48
CA PRO A 307 8.28 6.08 -33.89
C PRO A 307 8.80 7.49 -34.21
N ARG A 308 9.72 7.59 -35.19
CA ARG A 308 10.26 8.89 -35.63
C ARG A 308 9.19 9.78 -36.28
N PHE A 309 8.16 9.18 -36.86
CA PHE A 309 6.96 9.81 -37.41
C PHE A 309 5.85 8.78 -37.56
N VAL A 310 4.60 9.22 -37.69
CA VAL A 310 3.44 8.37 -38.00
C VAL A 310 2.65 8.92 -39.20
N PHE A 311 1.80 8.08 -39.79
CA PHE A 311 0.89 8.50 -40.84
C PHE A 311 -0.52 8.72 -40.31
N ALA A 312 -1.18 9.75 -40.77
CA ALA A 312 -2.60 9.97 -40.46
C ALA A 312 -3.51 8.91 -41.14
N PRO A 313 -4.63 8.52 -40.53
CA PRO A 313 -5.15 9.07 -39.29
C PRO A 313 -4.44 8.47 -38.05
N VAL A 314 -4.23 9.28 -37.01
CA VAL A 314 -3.75 8.83 -35.73
C VAL A 314 -4.94 8.78 -34.76
N PRO A 315 -5.39 7.60 -34.32
CA PRO A 315 -6.53 7.49 -33.42
C PRO A 315 -6.18 7.91 -31.99
N ALA A 316 -7.05 8.67 -31.32
CA ALA A 316 -6.91 8.96 -29.90
C ALA A 316 -6.90 7.69 -29.05
N GLY A 317 -6.05 7.64 -28.02
CA GLY A 317 -5.92 6.51 -27.11
C GLY A 317 -5.24 5.26 -27.67
N ALA A 318 -4.89 5.24 -29.00
CA ALA A 318 -4.12 4.13 -29.56
C ALA A 318 -2.68 4.15 -29.04
N ALA A 319 -2.05 2.96 -28.95
CA ALA A 319 -0.67 2.82 -28.49
C ALA A 319 0.29 3.67 -29.33
N ALA A 320 1.13 4.45 -28.67
CA ALA A 320 2.15 5.30 -29.29
C ALA A 320 3.55 4.70 -29.13
N GLY A 321 3.81 4.01 -28.04
CA GLY A 321 5.11 3.44 -27.70
C GLY A 321 5.24 3.15 -26.21
N GLU A 322 6.46 3.25 -25.69
CA GLU A 322 6.74 3.05 -24.27
C GLU A 322 7.80 4.03 -23.75
N LEU A 323 7.70 4.34 -22.45
CA LEU A 323 8.73 4.99 -21.66
C LEU A 323 9.43 3.93 -20.80
N VAL A 324 10.75 3.80 -20.94
CA VAL A 324 11.58 2.95 -20.08
C VAL A 324 12.38 3.84 -19.15
N ILE A 325 12.20 3.65 -17.85
CA ILE A 325 12.94 4.34 -16.79
C ILE A 325 14.01 3.39 -16.28
N SER A 326 15.26 3.81 -16.37
CA SER A 326 16.42 3.05 -15.90
C SER A 326 17.07 3.77 -14.72
N ALA A 327 17.59 3.02 -13.77
CA ALA A 327 18.43 3.52 -12.70
C ALA A 327 19.76 2.76 -12.73
N ASP A 328 20.90 3.46 -12.73
CA ASP A 328 22.25 2.88 -12.86
C ASP A 328 22.36 1.86 -14.00
N GLY A 329 21.66 2.10 -15.11
CA GLY A 329 21.64 1.25 -16.30
C GLY A 329 20.71 0.03 -16.25
N ALA A 330 20.03 -0.22 -15.13
CA ALA A 330 19.04 -1.29 -15.00
C ALA A 330 17.61 -0.73 -15.10
N VAL A 331 16.69 -1.48 -15.71
CA VAL A 331 15.28 -1.05 -15.84
C VAL A 331 14.62 -1.02 -14.46
N ALA A 332 14.16 0.16 -14.06
CA ALA A 332 13.44 0.40 -12.81
C ALA A 332 11.91 0.41 -13.00
N GLY A 333 11.44 0.78 -14.20
CA GLY A 333 10.03 0.78 -14.54
C GLY A 333 9.79 1.03 -16.01
N THR A 334 8.59 0.69 -16.50
CA THR A 334 8.12 0.93 -17.85
C THR A 334 6.70 1.48 -17.84
N ALA A 335 6.37 2.38 -18.76
CA ALA A 335 5.00 2.84 -18.96
C ALA A 335 4.64 2.78 -20.45
N GLU A 336 3.43 2.34 -20.71
CA GLU A 336 2.86 2.44 -22.05
C GLU A 336 2.51 3.90 -22.34
N LEU A 337 2.69 4.28 -23.62
CA LEU A 337 2.33 5.59 -24.14
C LEU A 337 1.18 5.45 -25.13
N ARG A 338 0.25 6.41 -25.09
CA ARG A 338 -0.87 6.51 -26.02
C ARG A 338 -0.91 7.87 -26.69
N TRP A 339 -1.62 7.96 -27.82
CA TRP A 339 -1.86 9.24 -28.47
C TRP A 339 -2.92 10.03 -27.70
N ALA A 340 -2.60 11.27 -27.32
CA ALA A 340 -3.49 12.12 -26.50
C ALA A 340 -4.79 12.53 -27.23
N GLY A 341 -4.73 12.65 -28.55
CA GLY A 341 -5.86 13.10 -29.35
C GLY A 341 -5.91 12.45 -30.72
N GLU A 342 -7.05 12.57 -31.39
CA GLU A 342 -7.23 12.18 -32.78
C GLU A 342 -6.52 13.19 -33.72
N ASN A 343 -5.75 12.69 -34.68
CA ASN A 343 -5.20 13.51 -35.78
C ASN A 343 -5.65 12.91 -37.11
N PRO A 344 -6.81 13.38 -37.64
CA PRO A 344 -7.36 12.84 -38.88
C PRO A 344 -6.52 13.23 -40.12
N ARG A 345 -6.76 12.55 -41.23
CA ARG A 345 -6.09 12.90 -42.49
C ARG A 345 -6.48 14.31 -42.94
N ALA A 346 -5.49 15.08 -43.37
CA ALA A 346 -5.73 16.31 -44.09
C ALA A 346 -6.45 15.99 -45.43
N GLN A 347 -7.55 16.64 -45.69
CA GLN A 347 -8.23 16.56 -46.98
C GLN A 347 -7.45 17.45 -47.95
N TRP A 348 -6.67 16.81 -48.83
CA TRP A 348 -6.11 17.53 -49.96
C TRP A 348 -7.26 17.84 -50.92
N LEU A 349 -7.78 19.07 -50.91
CA LEU A 349 -8.60 19.57 -51.99
C LEU A 349 -7.64 19.69 -53.19
N CYS A 350 -7.67 18.70 -54.11
CA CYS A 350 -7.13 18.93 -55.42
C CYS A 350 -7.85 20.14 -56.01
N PRO A 351 -7.16 21.26 -56.35
CA PRO A 351 -7.82 22.31 -57.11
C PRO A 351 -8.27 21.67 -58.41
N GLY A 352 -9.60 21.67 -58.64
CA GLY A 352 -10.20 21.02 -59.78
C GLY A 352 -9.54 21.45 -61.06
N ILE A 353 -9.01 20.47 -61.80
CA ILE A 353 -8.78 20.64 -63.23
C ILE A 353 -10.17 20.63 -63.88
N TYR A 354 -10.73 21.81 -64.14
CA TYR A 354 -11.91 21.92 -64.97
C TYR A 354 -11.43 21.69 -66.44
N PRO A 355 -11.94 20.66 -67.15
CA PRO A 355 -11.71 20.60 -68.58
C PRO A 355 -12.48 21.74 -69.23
N THR A 356 -11.77 22.53 -70.01
CA THR A 356 -12.36 23.52 -70.92
C THR A 356 -13.08 22.85 -72.04
#